data_340e183431292ce93908b264ea0d5f6a
#
_entry.id   340e183431292ce93908b264ea0d5f6a
#
_cell.length_a   1.000
_cell.length_b   1.000
_cell.length_c   1.000
_cell.angle_alpha   90.00
_cell.angle_beta   90.00
_cell.angle_gamma   90.00
#
_symmetry.space_group_name_H-M   'P 1'
#
loop_
_entity.id
_entity.type
_entity.pdbx_description
1 polymer ?
#
loop_
_entity_poly.entity_id
_entity_poly.type
_entity_poly.pdbx_seq_one_letter_code
_entity_poly.pdbx_strand_id
1 'polypeptide(L)'
;RNGTQAQLPKKTPKKPKPIRYGIAYIARRADGAYLLERRPDKGLLGGMLGWPGSDWRSDWSDAPIERAPFVAEWTTIATEARHTFTHFHLRLLVKTALVPNGCQTACGSFLPAKDFRPSDLPTVMRKAFDLTQSP
;
A
#
# COMPACT_ATOMS: atom_id res chain seq x y z
N ARG A 1 17.22 34.79 31.03
CA ARG A 1 16.80 34.65 30.59
C ARG A 1 16.28 34.27 30.19
N ASN A 2 16.35 33.98 30.32
CA ASN A 2 15.79 33.65 29.79
C ASN A 2 15.24 33.20 29.31
N GLY A 3 15.40 33.24 29.48
CA GLY A 3 14.94 32.95 28.95
C GLY A 3 14.50 32.45 28.60
N THR A 4 14.62 32.36 28.97
CA THR A 4 14.23 31.97 28.61
C THR A 4 13.65 31.57 28.17
N GLN A 5 13.87 31.69 28.13
CA GLN A 5 13.52 31.35 27.69
C GLN A 5 12.98 30.82 27.21
N ALA A 6 13.04 30.84 27.17
CA ALA A 6 12.56 30.28 26.65
C ALA A 6 12.19 29.60 26.36
N GLN A 7 12.32 29.37 26.38
CA GLN A 7 12.06 28.70 26.03
C GLN A 7 11.59 28.13 25.62
N LEU A 8 11.69 28.13 25.45
CA LEU A 8 11.46 27.55 24.86
C LEU A 8 11.06 26.93 24.57
N PRO A 9 10.94 27.12 24.08
CA PRO A 9 10.33 26.30 23.95
C PRO A 9 10.50 25.26 24.17
N LYS A 10 10.41 25.24 24.64
CA LYS A 10 10.40 24.33 24.72
C LYS A 10 9.87 23.49 24.47
N LYS A 11 10.41 23.41 24.60
CA LYS A 11 9.74 22.62 23.67
C LYS A 11 10.15 21.19 23.68
N THR A 12 9.23 20.33 24.04
CA THR A 12 9.44 18.90 23.85
C THR A 12 9.63 18.67 22.36
N PRO A 13 10.77 18.08 21.95
CA PRO A 13 10.88 17.70 20.55
C PRO A 13 9.74 16.77 20.19
N LYS A 14 9.10 17.01 19.08
CA LYS A 14 8.09 16.09 18.61
C LYS A 14 8.73 14.73 18.40
N LYS A 15 8.10 13.71 18.92
CA LYS A 15 8.50 12.35 18.58
C LYS A 15 8.37 12.19 17.07
N PRO A 16 9.37 11.63 16.41
CA PRO A 16 9.23 11.34 14.99
C PRO A 16 8.06 10.41 14.78
N LYS A 17 7.35 10.56 13.67
CA LYS A 17 6.27 9.65 13.32
C LYS A 17 6.82 8.25 13.17
N PRO A 18 6.13 7.25 13.68
CA PRO A 18 6.56 5.86 13.45
C PRO A 18 6.46 5.50 11.97
N ILE A 19 7.24 4.52 11.58
CA ILE A 19 7.22 3.98 10.22
C ILE A 19 6.50 2.65 10.26
N ARG A 20 5.58 2.44 9.32
CA ARG A 20 4.93 1.16 9.13
C ARG A 20 5.28 0.59 7.78
N TYR A 21 5.29 -0.72 7.71
CA TYR A 21 5.70 -1.47 6.52
C TYR A 21 4.57 -2.39 6.09
N GLY A 22 4.37 -2.49 4.80
CA GLY A 22 3.38 -3.38 4.25
C GLY A 22 3.76 -3.87 2.87
N ILE A 23 2.95 -4.79 2.34
CA ILE A 23 3.14 -5.35 1.00
C ILE A 23 1.83 -5.16 0.24
N ALA A 24 1.93 -4.67 -0.98
CA ALA A 24 0.79 -4.59 -1.90
C ALA A 24 1.03 -5.56 -3.05
N TYR A 25 0.01 -6.32 -3.39
CA TYR A 25 0.06 -7.28 -4.48
C TYR A 25 -0.76 -6.73 -5.65
N ILE A 26 -0.08 -6.43 -6.76
CA ILE A 26 -0.74 -5.91 -7.96
C ILE A 26 -0.72 -7.00 -9.02
N ALA A 27 -1.85 -7.67 -9.17
CA ALA A 27 -2.01 -8.73 -10.15
C ALA A 27 -2.72 -8.18 -11.38
N ARG A 28 -2.10 -8.37 -12.54
CA ARG A 28 -2.71 -7.98 -13.81
C ARG A 28 -3.07 -9.25 -14.57
N ARG A 29 -4.32 -9.33 -14.96
CA ARG A 29 -4.79 -10.45 -15.76
C ARG A 29 -4.40 -10.26 -17.24
N ALA A 30 -4.32 -11.34 -17.99
CA ALA A 30 -3.87 -11.28 -19.40
C ALA A 30 -4.73 -10.34 -20.25
N ASP A 31 -6.01 -10.18 -19.90
CA ASP A 31 -6.90 -9.26 -20.61
C ASP A 31 -6.78 -7.81 -20.15
N GLY A 32 -5.87 -7.53 -19.20
CA GLY A 32 -5.63 -6.18 -18.68
C GLY A 32 -6.37 -5.84 -17.41
N ALA A 33 -7.21 -6.74 -16.89
CA ALA A 33 -7.92 -6.49 -15.65
C ALA A 33 -6.95 -6.53 -14.45
N TYR A 34 -7.25 -5.71 -13.43
CA TYR A 34 -6.46 -5.66 -12.20
C TYR A 34 -7.26 -6.19 -11.03
N LEU A 35 -6.60 -6.93 -10.14
CA LEU A 35 -7.23 -7.43 -8.93
C LEU A 35 -7.27 -6.33 -7.88
N LEU A 36 -8.47 -5.97 -7.47
CA LEU A 36 -8.71 -4.96 -6.45
C LEU A 36 -9.65 -5.50 -5.39
N GLU A 37 -9.52 -4.98 -4.19
CA GLU A 37 -10.46 -5.30 -3.13
C GLU A 37 -10.86 -4.01 -2.43
N ARG A 38 -12.04 -4.03 -1.82
CA ARG A 38 -12.50 -2.89 -1.05
C ARG A 38 -12.02 -3.06 0.38
N ARG A 39 -11.38 -2.01 0.91
CA ARG A 39 -10.90 -2.06 2.28
C ARG A 39 -12.08 -2.10 3.26
N PRO A 40 -11.89 -2.68 4.47
CA PRO A 40 -12.94 -2.68 5.48
C PRO A 40 -13.51 -1.29 5.70
N ASP A 41 -14.78 -1.20 6.01
CA ASP A 41 -15.46 0.10 6.18
C ASP A 41 -14.88 0.91 7.33
N LYS A 42 -14.27 0.26 8.31
CA LYS A 42 -13.68 0.91 9.46
C LYS A 42 -12.17 0.97 9.31
N GLY A 43 -11.57 2.00 9.88
CA GLY A 43 -10.15 2.17 9.88
C GLY A 43 -9.68 3.03 8.72
N LEU A 44 -8.37 3.07 8.55
CA LEU A 44 -7.73 3.93 7.57
C LEU A 44 -8.12 3.52 6.14
N LEU A 45 -8.50 4.48 5.33
CA LEU A 45 -8.93 4.27 3.95
C LEU A 45 -10.16 3.35 3.86
N GLY A 46 -11.00 3.35 4.90
CA GLY A 46 -12.16 2.48 4.97
C GLY A 46 -13.09 2.63 3.77
N GLY A 47 -13.56 1.51 3.23
CA GLY A 47 -14.47 1.48 2.10
C GLY A 47 -13.87 1.82 0.75
N MET A 48 -12.61 2.23 0.69
CA MET A 48 -11.95 2.59 -0.57
C MET A 48 -11.35 1.36 -1.25
N LEU A 49 -11.21 1.43 -2.57
CA LEU A 49 -10.55 0.38 -3.32
C LEU A 49 -9.06 0.35 -3.00
N GLY A 50 -8.50 -0.83 -2.99
CA GLY A 50 -7.07 -0.99 -2.76
C GLY A 50 -6.56 -2.30 -3.33
N TRP A 51 -5.24 -2.46 -3.27
CA TRP A 51 -4.60 -3.69 -3.67
C TRP A 51 -4.66 -4.69 -2.52
N PRO A 52 -4.86 -5.98 -2.80
CA PRO A 52 -4.69 -6.99 -1.76
C PRO A 52 -3.29 -6.87 -1.18
N GLY A 53 -3.14 -7.16 0.09
CA GLY A 53 -1.83 -7.04 0.72
C GLY A 53 -1.83 -7.45 2.17
N SER A 54 -0.69 -7.21 2.79
CA SER A 54 -0.48 -7.53 4.19
C SER A 54 -1.05 -6.44 5.08
N ASP A 55 -1.11 -6.73 6.37
CA ASP A 55 -1.28 -5.69 7.38
C ASP A 55 -0.08 -4.75 7.33
N TRP A 56 -0.27 -3.54 7.80
CA TRP A 56 0.81 -2.56 7.88
C TRP A 56 1.38 -2.59 9.30
N ARG A 57 2.62 -3.05 9.43
CA ARG A 57 3.25 -3.30 10.72
C ARG A 57 4.42 -2.36 10.96
N SER A 58 4.72 -2.14 12.23
CA SER A 58 5.78 -1.22 12.63
C SER A 58 7.18 -1.78 12.42
N ASP A 59 7.30 -3.05 12.09
CA ASP A 59 8.61 -3.70 12.05
C ASP A 59 8.61 -4.86 11.08
N TRP A 60 9.66 -4.94 10.25
CA TRP A 60 9.84 -6.06 9.35
C TRP A 60 10.28 -7.34 10.06
N SER A 61 10.76 -7.24 11.30
CA SER A 61 11.13 -8.45 12.06
C SER A 61 9.89 -9.21 12.52
N ASP A 62 8.78 -8.52 12.69
CA ASP A 62 7.46 -9.13 12.81
C ASP A 62 6.88 -9.31 11.43
N ALA A 63 7.70 -9.77 10.51
CA ALA A 63 7.41 -9.68 9.09
C ALA A 63 5.92 -9.84 8.79
N PRO A 64 5.33 -8.88 8.07
CA PRO A 64 3.98 -9.09 7.62
C PRO A 64 3.94 -10.44 6.93
N ILE A 65 3.10 -11.32 7.40
CA ILE A 65 2.91 -12.60 6.76
C ILE A 65 2.56 -12.30 5.32
N GLU A 66 3.33 -12.79 4.40
CA GLU A 66 3.01 -12.61 3.00
C GLU A 66 1.64 -13.20 2.73
N ARG A 67 0.71 -12.33 2.39
CA ARG A 67 -0.66 -12.74 2.11
C ARG A 67 -0.97 -12.53 0.65
N ALA A 68 -0.21 -13.22 -0.18
CA ALA A 68 -0.49 -13.21 -1.60
C ALA A 68 -1.91 -13.73 -1.83
N PRO A 69 -2.69 -13.09 -2.70
CA PRO A 69 -4.07 -13.49 -2.95
C PRO A 69 -4.19 -14.88 -3.57
N PHE A 70 -3.11 -15.37 -4.18
CA PHE A 70 -3.05 -16.70 -4.77
C PHE A 70 -1.60 -17.01 -5.11
N VAL A 71 -1.35 -18.25 -5.49
CA VAL A 71 0.00 -18.68 -5.90
C VAL A 71 0.27 -18.16 -7.32
N ALA A 72 1.36 -17.42 -7.48
CA ALA A 72 1.76 -16.88 -8.76
C ALA A 72 3.25 -16.52 -8.69
N GLU A 73 3.81 -16.18 -9.84
CA GLU A 73 5.21 -15.73 -9.89
C GLU A 73 5.25 -14.24 -9.60
N TRP A 74 5.31 -13.91 -8.33
CA TRP A 74 5.34 -12.51 -7.89
C TRP A 74 6.74 -11.93 -8.06
N THR A 75 6.81 -10.79 -8.73
CA THR A 75 8.06 -10.04 -8.89
C THR A 75 8.03 -8.84 -7.97
N THR A 76 9.08 -8.70 -7.16
CA THR A 76 9.19 -7.55 -6.26
C THR A 76 9.80 -6.37 -7.00
N ILE A 77 9.12 -5.23 -6.93
CA ILE A 77 9.65 -4.01 -7.53
C ILE A 77 10.74 -3.43 -6.62
N ALA A 78 11.82 -2.94 -7.22
CA ALA A 78 13.00 -2.51 -6.47
C ALA A 78 12.76 -1.30 -5.57
N THR A 79 11.76 -0.49 -5.88
CA THR A 79 11.45 0.70 -5.08
C THR A 79 10.16 0.49 -4.30
N GLU A 80 10.00 1.27 -3.24
CA GLU A 80 8.81 1.21 -2.38
C GLU A 80 7.90 2.38 -2.66
N ALA A 81 6.60 2.18 -2.50
CA ALA A 81 5.66 3.29 -2.45
C ALA A 81 5.73 3.88 -1.04
N ARG A 82 5.94 5.18 -0.94
CA ARG A 82 6.02 5.85 0.35
C ARG A 82 4.93 6.89 0.44
N HIS A 83 4.29 6.93 1.60
CA HIS A 83 3.23 7.89 1.85
C HIS A 83 3.21 8.26 3.33
N THR A 84 2.99 9.54 3.62
CA THR A 84 2.90 10.02 4.99
C THR A 84 1.45 10.27 5.34
N PHE A 85 0.98 9.56 6.36
CA PHE A 85 -0.32 9.81 6.96
C PHE A 85 -0.16 10.72 8.18
N THR A 86 -1.26 11.11 8.79
CA THR A 86 -1.23 11.99 9.94
C THR A 86 -0.37 11.43 11.08
N HIS A 87 -0.47 10.13 11.32
CA HIS A 87 0.15 9.51 12.51
C HIS A 87 1.32 8.59 12.20
N PHE A 88 1.62 8.32 10.94
CA PHE A 88 2.73 7.44 10.60
C PHE A 88 3.15 7.61 9.14
N HIS A 89 4.37 7.15 8.85
CA HIS A 89 4.85 7.02 7.47
C HIS A 89 4.65 5.58 7.04
N LEU A 90 4.19 5.37 5.81
CA LEU A 90 4.04 4.03 5.27
C LEU A 90 5.10 3.78 4.20
N ARG A 91 5.75 2.63 4.28
CA ARG A 91 6.65 2.13 3.25
C ARG A 91 6.04 0.83 2.73
N LEU A 92 5.61 0.85 1.48
CA LEU A 92 4.83 -0.22 0.90
C LEU A 92 5.67 -0.92 -0.17
N LEU A 93 6.01 -2.17 0.09
CA LEU A 93 6.68 -3.02 -0.90
C LEU A 93 5.64 -3.46 -1.92
N VAL A 94 6.00 -3.39 -3.20
CA VAL A 94 5.06 -3.71 -4.27
C VAL A 94 5.52 -4.99 -4.97
N LYS A 95 4.61 -5.95 -5.07
CA LYS A 95 4.85 -7.19 -5.81
C LYS A 95 3.83 -7.28 -6.94
N THR A 96 4.28 -7.67 -8.11
CA THR A 96 3.44 -7.76 -9.30
C THR A 96 3.45 -9.15 -9.88
N ALA A 97 2.37 -9.52 -10.54
CA ALA A 97 2.28 -10.75 -11.29
C ALA A 97 1.34 -10.58 -12.47
N LEU A 98 1.69 -11.25 -13.56
CA LEU A 98 0.80 -11.36 -14.70
C LEU A 98 0.15 -12.74 -14.63
N VAL A 99 -1.17 -12.80 -14.68
CA VAL A 99 -1.90 -14.04 -14.48
C VAL A 99 -2.85 -14.32 -15.66
N PRO A 100 -3.19 -15.60 -15.88
CA PRO A 100 -4.07 -15.94 -17.00
C PRO A 100 -5.51 -15.47 -16.76
N ASN A 101 -6.28 -15.38 -17.83
CA ASN A 101 -7.68 -14.93 -17.75
C ASN A 101 -8.55 -15.81 -16.85
N GLY A 102 -8.20 -17.09 -16.69
CA GLY A 102 -8.96 -18.00 -15.83
C GLY A 102 -8.56 -17.98 -14.36
N CYS A 103 -7.66 -17.07 -13.98
CA CYS A 103 -7.17 -17.03 -12.59
C CYS A 103 -8.32 -16.80 -11.61
N GLN A 104 -8.37 -17.64 -10.57
CA GLN A 104 -9.34 -17.53 -9.50
C GLN A 104 -8.72 -16.83 -8.30
N THR A 105 -9.52 -16.05 -7.60
CA THR A 105 -9.04 -15.36 -6.40
C THR A 105 -10.01 -15.55 -5.24
N ALA A 106 -9.46 -15.69 -4.05
CA ALA A 106 -10.25 -15.80 -2.82
C ALA A 106 -10.58 -14.43 -2.23
N CYS A 107 -9.91 -13.38 -2.69
CA CYS A 107 -10.14 -12.03 -2.17
C CYS A 107 -10.25 -11.05 -3.33
N GLY A 108 -11.14 -10.08 -3.18
CA GLY A 108 -11.33 -9.06 -4.19
C GLY A 108 -11.92 -9.58 -5.49
N SER A 109 -11.81 -8.78 -6.51
CA SER A 109 -12.29 -9.14 -7.84
C SER A 109 -11.43 -8.43 -8.89
N PHE A 110 -11.38 -9.04 -10.09
CA PHE A 110 -10.68 -8.42 -11.22
C PHE A 110 -11.58 -7.36 -11.84
N LEU A 111 -11.09 -6.12 -11.84
CA LEU A 111 -11.79 -5.01 -12.47
C LEU A 111 -11.30 -4.90 -13.92
N PRO A 112 -12.22 -4.97 -14.91
CA PRO A 112 -11.81 -4.89 -16.30
C PRO A 112 -11.01 -3.63 -16.62
N ALA A 113 -10.08 -3.73 -17.55
CA ALA A 113 -9.24 -2.60 -17.93
C ALA A 113 -10.05 -1.36 -18.33
N LYS A 114 -11.17 -1.57 -18.99
CA LYS A 114 -12.01 -0.45 -19.43
C LYS A 114 -12.65 0.30 -18.27
N ASP A 115 -12.79 -0.35 -17.12
CA ASP A 115 -13.43 0.23 -15.93
C ASP A 115 -12.41 0.69 -14.90
N PHE A 116 -11.15 0.30 -15.05
CA PHE A 116 -10.12 0.65 -14.08
C PHE A 116 -9.62 2.06 -14.30
N ARG A 117 -9.71 2.87 -13.26
CA ARG A 117 -9.23 4.25 -13.28
C ARG A 117 -8.31 4.47 -12.09
N PRO A 118 -7.00 4.71 -12.33
CA PRO A 118 -6.10 4.97 -11.22
C PRO A 118 -6.57 6.11 -10.31
N SER A 119 -7.28 7.09 -10.87
CA SER A 119 -7.79 8.21 -10.08
C SER A 119 -8.84 7.80 -9.05
N ASP A 120 -9.42 6.61 -9.17
CA ASP A 120 -10.37 6.10 -8.18
C ASP A 120 -9.67 5.52 -6.95
N LEU A 121 -8.35 5.36 -7.01
CA LEU A 121 -7.58 4.81 -5.91
C LEU A 121 -7.13 5.90 -4.95
N PRO A 122 -7.04 5.59 -3.63
CA PRO A 122 -6.37 6.49 -2.70
C PRO A 122 -4.95 6.77 -3.17
N THR A 123 -4.42 7.92 -2.79
CA THR A 123 -3.10 8.37 -3.25
C THR A 123 -2.02 7.31 -3.04
N VAL A 124 -1.98 6.66 -1.88
CA VAL A 124 -0.95 5.66 -1.60
C VAL A 124 -1.07 4.46 -2.53
N MET A 125 -2.29 4.04 -2.85
CA MET A 125 -2.51 2.92 -3.76
C MET A 125 -2.15 3.29 -5.18
N ARG A 126 -2.40 4.54 -5.56
CA ARG A 126 -2.00 5.05 -6.87
C ARG A 126 -0.49 5.12 -7.01
N LYS A 127 0.20 5.52 -5.93
CA LYS A 127 1.67 5.53 -5.91
C LYS A 127 2.22 4.13 -6.18
N ALA A 128 1.62 3.11 -5.56
CA ALA A 128 2.02 1.72 -5.79
C ALA A 128 1.81 1.33 -7.25
N PHE A 129 0.66 1.69 -7.81
CA PHE A 129 0.37 1.42 -9.21
C PHE A 129 1.37 2.11 -10.13
N ASP A 130 1.71 3.36 -9.86
CA ASP A 130 2.63 4.13 -10.70
C ASP A 130 4.00 3.45 -10.78
N LEU A 131 4.44 2.80 -9.71
CA LEU A 131 5.70 2.07 -9.73
C LEU A 131 5.68 0.92 -10.74
N THR A 132 4.52 0.32 -10.98
CA THR A 132 4.40 -0.78 -11.93
C THR A 132 4.44 -0.29 -13.37
N GLN A 133 4.23 1.00 -13.60
CA GLN A 133 4.19 1.58 -14.95
C GLN A 133 5.53 2.17 -15.37
N SER A 134 6.47 2.30 -14.45
CA SER A 134 7.79 2.83 -14.76
C SER A 134 8.63 1.77 -15.47
N PRO A 135 9.35 2.13 -16.53
CA PRO A 135 10.25 1.19 -17.19
C PRO A 135 11.47 0.85 -16.31
#